data_d6393536976329e859ff9fc3a5157804
#
_entry.id   d6393536976329e859ff9fc3a5157804
#
_cell.length_a   1.000
_cell.length_b   1.000
_cell.length_c   1.000
_cell.angle_alpha   90.00
_cell.angle_beta   90.00
_cell.angle_gamma   90.00
#
_symmetry.space_group_name_H-M   'P 1'
#
loop_
_entity.id
_entity.type
_entity.pdbx_description
1 polymer ?
#
loop_
_entity_poly.entity_id
_entity_poly.type
_entity_poly.pdbx_seq_one_letter_code
_entity_poly.pdbx_strand_id
1 'polypeptide(L)'
;MSMASAPQAPYAASKWALEALSECLAQEVKGFGIRVAIVEPGVIATPIFGKAAPDLHDTHYPHKKRMRELFRASLEKPVSPFVVGDTIRDIVDSGTWTLRHPVGPDAAGFLKWRASLTDEQWVASGAMTDPEWVTHVRATFGLNVSL
;
A
#
# COMPACT_ATOMS: atom_id res chain seq x y z
N MET A 1 -3.25 -1.57 -9.05
CA MET A 1 -4.41 -2.13 -8.30
C MET A 1 -4.15 -1.93 -6.82
N SER A 2 -4.83 -0.99 -6.18
CA SER A 2 -4.66 -0.68 -4.75
C SER A 2 -5.03 -1.88 -3.87
N MET A 3 -4.36 -2.00 -2.75
CA MET A 3 -4.64 -3.07 -1.78
C MET A 3 -5.61 -2.55 -0.71
N ALA A 4 -6.81 -3.12 -0.65
CA ALA A 4 -7.74 -2.88 0.44
C ALA A 4 -7.43 -3.86 1.58
N SER A 5 -7.05 -3.37 2.75
CA SER A 5 -6.75 -4.20 3.91
C SER A 5 -7.48 -3.72 5.16
N ALA A 6 -7.86 -4.66 6.01
CA ALA A 6 -8.39 -4.35 7.32
C ALA A 6 -7.29 -3.72 8.21
N PRO A 7 -7.59 -2.75 9.04
CA PRO A 7 -8.88 -2.12 9.36
C PRO A 7 -9.11 -0.77 8.65
N GLN A 8 -8.59 -0.58 7.44
CA GLN A 8 -8.51 0.71 6.76
C GLN A 8 -9.63 0.96 5.74
N ALA A 9 -10.83 0.40 5.92
CA ALA A 9 -11.89 0.45 4.93
C ALA A 9 -12.22 1.86 4.40
N PRO A 10 -12.39 2.93 5.20
CA PRO A 10 -12.66 4.27 4.67
C PRO A 10 -11.50 4.83 3.85
N TYR A 11 -10.26 4.60 4.31
CA TYR A 11 -9.06 5.00 3.58
C TYR A 11 -8.95 4.24 2.26
N ALA A 12 -9.06 2.91 2.28
CA ALA A 12 -9.02 2.07 1.10
C ALA A 12 -10.08 2.47 0.09
N ALA A 13 -11.33 2.70 0.52
CA ALA A 13 -12.41 3.17 -0.35
C ALA A 13 -12.06 4.48 -1.06
N SER A 14 -11.49 5.46 -0.34
CA SER A 14 -11.06 6.73 -0.93
C SER A 14 -9.95 6.56 -1.98
N LYS A 15 -9.00 5.66 -1.72
CA LYS A 15 -7.89 5.40 -2.65
C LYS A 15 -8.34 4.60 -3.88
N TRP A 16 -9.26 3.66 -3.72
CA TRP A 16 -9.86 2.96 -4.85
C TRP A 16 -10.68 3.90 -5.74
N ALA A 17 -11.42 4.84 -5.15
CA ALA A 17 -12.12 5.87 -5.90
C ALA A 17 -11.16 6.72 -6.73
N LEU A 18 -10.01 7.12 -6.17
CA LEU A 18 -8.98 7.85 -6.88
C LEU A 18 -8.37 7.04 -8.04
N GLU A 19 -8.12 5.75 -7.84
CA GLU A 19 -7.63 4.87 -8.90
C GLU A 19 -8.63 4.74 -10.04
N ALA A 20 -9.90 4.45 -9.73
CA ALA A 20 -10.95 4.33 -10.73
C ALA A 20 -11.11 5.63 -11.54
N LEU A 21 -11.13 6.79 -10.85
CA LEU A 21 -11.16 8.09 -11.50
C LEU A 21 -9.96 8.29 -12.44
N SER A 22 -8.76 7.94 -11.99
CA SER A 22 -7.53 8.10 -12.79
C SER A 22 -7.51 7.17 -14.01
N GLU A 23 -8.02 5.95 -13.89
CA GLU A 23 -8.16 5.03 -15.04
C GLU A 23 -9.15 5.55 -16.08
N CYS A 24 -10.30 6.05 -15.65
CA CYS A 24 -11.27 6.67 -16.55
C CYS A 24 -10.67 7.89 -17.25
N LEU A 25 -10.07 8.78 -16.47
CA LEU A 25 -9.43 9.99 -17.01
C LEU A 25 -8.34 9.63 -18.04
N ALA A 26 -7.50 8.62 -17.75
CA ALA A 26 -6.46 8.20 -18.67
C ALA A 26 -7.01 7.77 -20.03
N GLN A 27 -8.16 7.11 -20.05
CA GLN A 27 -8.85 6.72 -21.29
C GLN A 27 -9.43 7.93 -22.03
N GLU A 28 -10.12 8.81 -21.28
CA GLU A 28 -10.78 9.99 -21.84
C GLU A 28 -9.79 10.95 -22.51
N VAL A 29 -8.62 11.15 -21.91
CA VAL A 29 -7.64 12.15 -22.39
C VAL A 29 -6.55 11.58 -23.31
N LYS A 30 -6.53 10.26 -23.51
CA LYS A 30 -5.51 9.58 -24.32
C LYS A 30 -5.45 10.13 -25.75
N GLY A 31 -6.61 10.36 -26.35
CA GLY A 31 -6.71 10.90 -27.72
C GLY A 31 -6.21 12.34 -27.87
N PHE A 32 -6.08 13.06 -26.78
CA PHE A 32 -5.52 14.42 -26.75
C PHE A 32 -4.01 14.47 -26.47
N GLY A 33 -3.34 13.31 -26.39
CA GLY A 33 -1.92 13.24 -26.08
C GLY A 33 -1.58 13.55 -24.62
N ILE A 34 -2.56 13.54 -23.72
CA ILE A 34 -2.37 13.79 -22.28
C ILE A 34 -2.10 12.46 -21.56
N ARG A 35 -1.03 12.45 -20.76
CA ARG A 35 -0.63 11.29 -19.97
C ARG A 35 -1.17 11.40 -18.56
N VAL A 36 -1.67 10.29 -18.02
CA VAL A 36 -2.05 10.13 -16.62
C VAL A 36 -1.13 9.09 -16.02
N ALA A 37 -0.64 9.33 -14.81
CA ALA A 37 0.17 8.38 -14.06
C ALA A 37 -0.36 8.26 -12.61
N ILE A 38 -0.42 7.04 -12.11
CA ILE A 38 -0.78 6.71 -10.73
C ILE A 38 0.50 6.31 -10.02
N VAL A 39 0.89 7.10 -9.03
CA VAL A 39 2.03 6.78 -8.17
C VAL A 39 1.53 6.05 -6.94
N GLU A 40 2.06 4.85 -6.69
CA GLU A 40 1.61 3.93 -5.64
C GLU A 40 2.73 3.73 -4.59
N PRO A 41 2.89 4.69 -3.65
CA PRO A 41 3.91 4.56 -2.61
C PRO A 41 3.58 3.45 -1.63
N GLY A 42 4.58 2.66 -1.26
CA GLY A 42 4.53 1.77 -0.10
C GLY A 42 4.62 2.55 1.21
N VAL A 43 5.24 1.97 2.22
CA VAL A 43 5.44 2.63 3.52
C VAL A 43 6.61 3.61 3.43
N ILE A 44 6.29 4.90 3.34
CA ILE A 44 7.26 6.01 3.21
C ILE A 44 7.32 6.77 4.53
N ALA A 45 8.53 7.02 5.02
CA ALA A 45 8.76 7.72 6.29
C ALA A 45 8.33 9.19 6.21
N THR A 46 7.12 9.47 6.66
CA THR A 46 6.52 10.82 6.67
C THR A 46 5.93 11.14 8.05
N PRO A 47 5.72 12.42 8.38
CA PRO A 47 5.11 12.82 9.65
C PRO A 47 3.69 12.24 9.92
N ILE A 48 3.05 11.61 8.95
CA ILE A 48 1.71 11.01 9.11
C ILE A 48 1.71 9.91 10.20
N PHE A 49 2.80 9.16 10.32
CA PHE A 49 2.90 8.10 11.33
C PHE A 49 2.99 8.64 12.76
N GLY A 50 3.48 9.87 12.95
CA GLY A 50 3.48 10.55 14.24
C GLY A 50 2.12 11.18 14.61
N LYS A 51 1.20 11.30 13.64
CA LYS A 51 -0.15 11.85 13.85
C LYS A 51 -1.19 10.77 14.17
N ALA A 52 -0.86 9.51 13.94
CA ALA A 52 -1.74 8.41 14.34
C ALA A 52 -1.82 8.38 15.86
N ALA A 53 -2.96 8.81 16.41
CA ALA A 53 -3.19 8.70 17.85
C ALA A 53 -3.00 7.25 18.29
N PRO A 54 -2.29 7.01 19.40
CA PRO A 54 -2.24 5.69 19.98
C PRO A 54 -3.62 5.38 20.55
N ASP A 55 -4.50 4.89 19.71
CA ASP A 55 -5.77 4.34 20.17
C ASP A 55 -5.46 2.97 20.81
N LEU A 56 -5.17 3.04 22.09
CA LEU A 56 -4.78 1.92 22.94
C LEU A 56 -6.00 1.19 23.53
N HIS A 57 -7.21 1.53 23.08
CA HIS A 57 -8.38 0.83 23.54
C HIS A 57 -8.31 -0.64 23.13
N ASP A 58 -8.52 -1.49 24.11
CA ASP A 58 -8.64 -2.92 23.90
C ASP A 58 -9.73 -3.17 22.84
N THR A 59 -9.37 -3.84 21.77
CA THR A 59 -10.28 -4.07 20.65
C THR A 59 -10.32 -5.55 20.33
N HIS A 60 -11.54 -6.07 20.13
CA HIS A 60 -11.74 -7.43 19.65
C HIS A 60 -11.25 -7.67 18.22
N TYR A 61 -10.85 -6.60 17.51
CA TYR A 61 -10.36 -6.67 16.13
C TYR A 61 -8.83 -6.77 16.09
N PRO A 62 -8.23 -7.92 15.75
CA PRO A 62 -6.78 -8.11 15.75
C PRO A 62 -6.05 -7.28 14.71
N HIS A 63 -6.72 -6.92 13.62
CA HIS A 63 -6.10 -6.25 12.48
C HIS A 63 -5.48 -4.89 12.82
N LYS A 64 -6.01 -4.16 13.80
CA LYS A 64 -5.48 -2.85 14.20
C LYS A 64 -4.06 -2.98 14.78
N LYS A 65 -3.85 -3.97 15.65
CA LYS A 65 -2.55 -4.30 16.23
C LYS A 65 -1.58 -4.77 15.15
N ARG A 66 -2.01 -5.66 14.26
CA ARG A 66 -1.23 -6.17 13.14
C ARG A 66 -0.79 -5.07 12.18
N MET A 67 -1.69 -4.15 11.82
CA MET A 67 -1.37 -3.04 10.93
C MET A 67 -0.34 -2.10 11.56
N ARG A 68 -0.49 -1.79 12.85
CA ARG A 68 0.51 -0.97 13.57
C ARG A 68 1.87 -1.62 13.56
N GLU A 69 1.92 -2.93 13.79
CA GLU A 69 3.17 -3.69 13.82
C GLU A 69 3.81 -3.78 12.43
N LEU A 70 3.00 -3.94 11.39
CA LEU A 70 3.47 -3.91 10.00
C LEU A 70 4.16 -2.56 9.69
N PHE A 71 3.51 -1.45 10.02
CA PHE A 71 4.09 -0.11 9.83
C PHE A 71 5.36 0.08 10.65
N ARG A 72 5.38 -0.35 11.92
CA ARG A 72 6.57 -0.29 12.76
C ARG A 72 7.74 -1.02 12.09
N ALA A 73 7.52 -2.27 11.68
CA ALA A 73 8.55 -3.09 11.05
C ALA A 73 9.01 -2.52 9.69
N SER A 74 8.09 -1.98 8.88
CA SER A 74 8.46 -1.32 7.63
C SER A 74 9.31 -0.06 7.88
N LEU A 75 9.07 0.66 8.96
CA LEU A 75 9.81 1.88 9.32
C LEU A 75 11.15 1.62 10.03
N GLU A 76 11.52 0.37 10.34
CA GLU A 76 12.88 0.05 10.82
C GLU A 76 13.96 0.41 9.79
N LYS A 77 13.60 0.37 8.51
CA LYS A 77 14.44 0.86 7.41
C LYS A 77 13.69 1.97 6.67
N PRO A 78 13.71 3.19 7.21
CA PRO A 78 12.87 4.26 6.71
C PRO A 78 13.26 4.67 5.30
N VAL A 79 12.25 4.78 4.43
CA VAL A 79 12.41 5.26 3.06
C VAL A 79 12.09 6.75 3.01
N SER A 80 13.02 7.53 2.48
CA SER A 80 12.87 8.98 2.35
C SER A 80 11.70 9.35 1.44
N PRO A 81 10.87 10.36 1.78
CA PRO A 81 9.81 10.83 0.89
C PRO A 81 10.32 11.40 -0.44
N PHE A 82 11.58 11.78 -0.53
CA PHE A 82 12.18 12.27 -1.78
C PHE A 82 12.20 11.21 -2.89
N VAL A 83 12.21 9.91 -2.55
CA VAL A 83 12.12 8.86 -3.56
C VAL A 83 10.82 8.94 -4.39
N VAL A 84 9.74 9.39 -3.77
CA VAL A 84 8.46 9.61 -4.48
C VAL A 84 8.58 10.81 -5.43
N GLY A 85 9.20 11.90 -4.98
CA GLY A 85 9.47 13.08 -5.79
C GLY A 85 10.36 12.77 -7.00
N ASP A 86 11.44 12.01 -6.78
CA ASP A 86 12.33 11.56 -7.87
C ASP A 86 11.59 10.69 -8.87
N THR A 87 10.76 9.74 -8.41
CA THR A 87 9.93 8.93 -9.31
C THR A 87 8.97 9.78 -10.14
N ILE A 88 8.31 10.78 -9.53
CA ILE A 88 7.42 11.68 -10.26
C ILE A 88 8.19 12.45 -11.36
N ARG A 89 9.36 12.99 -11.04
CA ARG A 89 10.24 13.65 -12.02
C ARG A 89 10.57 12.71 -13.17
N ASP A 90 11.02 11.50 -12.87
CA ASP A 90 11.42 10.52 -13.88
C ASP A 90 10.23 10.10 -14.78
N ILE A 91 9.01 9.99 -14.23
CA ILE A 91 7.79 9.77 -15.01
C ILE A 91 7.54 10.92 -15.99
N VAL A 92 7.70 12.16 -15.54
CA VAL A 92 7.51 13.35 -16.39
C VAL A 92 8.56 13.38 -17.49
N ASP A 93 9.83 13.22 -17.12
CA ASP A 93 10.97 13.37 -18.04
C ASP A 93 11.04 12.23 -19.07
N SER A 94 10.73 11.00 -18.67
CA SER A 94 10.74 9.83 -19.57
C SER A 94 9.67 9.85 -20.65
N GLY A 95 8.61 10.62 -20.47
CA GLY A 95 7.48 10.62 -21.40
C GLY A 95 6.68 9.31 -21.42
N THR A 96 6.87 8.42 -20.44
CA THR A 96 6.22 7.10 -20.39
C THR A 96 4.69 7.19 -20.42
N TRP A 97 4.05 6.19 -21.01
CA TRP A 97 2.62 5.98 -21.00
C TRP A 97 2.19 4.91 -19.98
N THR A 98 3.11 4.42 -19.19
CA THR A 98 2.79 3.49 -18.11
C THR A 98 1.87 4.19 -17.11
N LEU A 99 0.77 3.54 -16.76
CA LEU A 99 -0.24 4.13 -15.88
C LEU A 99 0.16 4.02 -14.40
N ARG A 100 0.68 2.86 -13.95
CA ARG A 100 0.97 2.60 -12.53
C ARG A 100 2.45 2.51 -12.26
N HIS A 101 2.86 3.18 -11.17
CA HIS A 101 4.25 3.29 -10.74
C HIS A 101 4.35 2.98 -9.24
N PRO A 102 4.56 1.71 -8.86
CA PRO A 102 4.88 1.36 -7.47
C PRO A 102 6.18 2.01 -7.03
N VAL A 103 6.21 2.61 -5.84
CA VAL A 103 7.37 3.33 -5.29
C VAL A 103 7.71 2.85 -3.89
N GLY A 104 8.98 2.62 -3.66
CA GLY A 104 9.50 2.07 -2.42
C GLY A 104 9.72 0.56 -2.49
N PRO A 105 10.51 0.02 -1.55
CA PRO A 105 10.98 -1.37 -1.61
C PRO A 105 9.86 -2.40 -1.36
N ASP A 106 8.80 -2.01 -0.69
CA ASP A 106 7.68 -2.85 -0.28
C ASP A 106 6.48 -2.78 -1.23
N ALA A 107 6.29 -1.68 -1.96
CA ALA A 107 5.11 -1.45 -2.79
C ALA A 107 4.87 -2.58 -3.80
N ALA A 108 5.89 -2.91 -4.61
CA ALA A 108 5.76 -3.96 -5.62
C ALA A 108 5.51 -5.35 -5.01
N GLY A 109 6.10 -5.63 -3.85
CA GLY A 109 5.90 -6.88 -3.11
C GLY A 109 4.45 -7.04 -2.63
N PHE A 110 3.88 -6.01 -2.02
CA PHE A 110 2.49 -6.02 -1.58
C PHE A 110 1.50 -6.18 -2.75
N LEU A 111 1.70 -5.45 -3.83
CA LEU A 111 0.85 -5.53 -5.01
C LEU A 111 0.92 -6.91 -5.67
N LYS A 112 2.12 -7.46 -5.81
CA LYS A 112 2.33 -8.81 -6.37
C LYS A 112 1.67 -9.88 -5.50
N TRP A 113 1.82 -9.79 -4.19
CA TRP A 113 1.17 -10.70 -3.26
C TRP A 113 -0.35 -10.66 -3.41
N ARG A 114 -0.97 -9.47 -3.35
CA ARG A 114 -2.43 -9.34 -3.54
C ARG A 114 -2.89 -9.89 -4.90
N ALA A 115 -2.15 -9.64 -5.96
CA ALA A 115 -2.47 -10.12 -7.30
C ALA A 115 -2.34 -11.65 -7.46
N SER A 116 -1.58 -12.31 -6.58
CA SER A 116 -1.42 -13.78 -6.59
C SER A 116 -2.56 -14.52 -5.89
N LEU A 117 -3.46 -13.82 -5.21
CA LEU A 117 -4.56 -14.39 -4.44
C LEU A 117 -5.89 -14.20 -5.16
N THR A 118 -6.77 -15.21 -5.08
CA THR A 118 -8.19 -15.02 -5.37
C THR A 118 -8.84 -14.14 -4.30
N ASP A 119 -10.04 -13.64 -4.55
CA ASP A 119 -10.76 -12.84 -3.55
C ASP A 119 -11.12 -13.66 -2.32
N GLU A 120 -11.44 -14.94 -2.47
CA GLU A 120 -11.71 -15.86 -1.36
C GLU A 120 -10.45 -16.08 -0.50
N GLN A 121 -9.30 -16.27 -1.13
CA GLN A 121 -8.02 -16.42 -0.43
C GLN A 121 -7.64 -15.12 0.29
N TRP A 122 -7.89 -13.98 -0.34
CA TRP A 122 -7.68 -12.68 0.27
C TRP A 122 -8.55 -12.49 1.52
N VAL A 123 -9.84 -12.79 1.43
CA VAL A 123 -10.76 -12.71 2.57
C VAL A 123 -10.35 -13.69 3.65
N ALA A 124 -10.03 -14.94 3.30
CA ALA A 124 -9.59 -15.97 4.25
C ALA A 124 -8.31 -15.57 5.00
N SER A 125 -7.40 -14.80 4.37
CA SER A 125 -6.19 -14.32 5.04
C SER A 125 -6.47 -13.42 6.25
N GLY A 126 -7.64 -12.81 6.31
CA GLY A 126 -8.12 -12.05 7.46
C GLY A 126 -8.39 -12.90 8.71
N ALA A 127 -8.59 -14.21 8.57
CA ALA A 127 -8.87 -15.14 9.67
C ALA A 127 -7.60 -15.79 10.28
N MET A 128 -6.41 -15.45 9.78
CA MET A 128 -5.16 -15.96 10.36
C MET A 128 -5.10 -15.66 11.87
N THR A 129 -4.58 -16.60 12.63
CA THR A 129 -4.17 -16.36 14.03
C THR A 129 -2.96 -15.43 14.08
N ASP A 130 -2.63 -14.86 15.23
CA ASP A 130 -1.46 -13.99 15.36
C ASP A 130 -0.13 -14.70 15.01
N PRO A 131 0.12 -15.95 15.46
CA PRO A 131 1.32 -16.68 15.03
C PRO A 131 1.40 -16.96 13.53
N GLU A 132 0.27 -17.32 12.91
CA GLU A 132 0.21 -17.53 11.46
C GLU A 132 0.49 -16.25 10.70
N TRP A 133 -0.09 -15.14 11.14
CA TRP A 133 0.14 -13.83 10.53
C TRP A 133 1.62 -13.39 10.64
N VAL A 134 2.25 -13.56 11.81
CA VAL A 134 3.67 -13.27 12.01
C VAL A 134 4.54 -14.10 11.07
N THR A 135 4.28 -15.40 10.98
CA THR A 135 5.01 -16.32 10.10
C THR A 135 4.84 -15.90 8.64
N HIS A 136 3.60 -15.60 8.24
CA HIS A 136 3.26 -15.18 6.88
C HIS A 136 3.98 -13.88 6.49
N VAL A 137 3.92 -12.84 7.33
CA VAL A 137 4.54 -11.54 7.05
C VAL A 137 6.07 -11.66 6.92
N ARG A 138 6.69 -12.46 7.79
CA ARG A 138 8.14 -12.72 7.70
C ARG A 138 8.52 -13.43 6.40
N ALA A 139 7.78 -14.48 6.05
CA ALA A 139 8.07 -15.29 4.86
C ALA A 139 7.81 -14.50 3.55
N THR A 140 6.74 -13.70 3.51
CA THR A 140 6.29 -13.04 2.28
C THR A 140 7.00 -11.69 2.05
N PHE A 141 7.24 -10.91 3.11
CA PHE A 141 7.74 -9.54 3.02
C PHE A 141 9.11 -9.34 3.67
N GLY A 142 9.65 -10.35 4.36
CA GLY A 142 10.93 -10.22 5.06
C GLY A 142 10.90 -9.25 6.25
N LEU A 143 9.71 -8.88 6.74
CA LEU A 143 9.53 -7.93 7.83
C LEU A 143 9.60 -8.64 9.18
N ASN A 144 10.34 -8.08 10.12
CA ASN A 144 10.45 -8.61 11.47
C ASN A 144 9.32 -8.07 12.35
N VAL A 145 8.21 -8.76 12.38
CA VAL A 145 6.99 -8.42 13.15
C VAL A 145 6.85 -9.29 14.39
N SER A 146 6.23 -8.73 15.44
CA SER A 146 5.90 -9.42 16.70
C SER A 146 4.57 -8.90 17.25
N LEU A 147 3.74 -9.78 17.84
CA LEU A 147 2.42 -9.46 18.41
C LEU A 147 2.28 -9.99 19.83
#